data_5ba36873a2cda9cdd6b5893077351843
#
_entry.id   5ba36873a2cda9cdd6b5893077351843
#
_cell.length_a   1.000
_cell.length_b   1.000
_cell.length_c   1.000
_cell.angle_alpha   90.00
_cell.angle_beta   90.00
_cell.angle_gamma   90.00
#
_symmetry.space_group_name_H-M   'P 1'
#
loop_
_entity.id
_entity.type
_entity.pdbx_description
1 polymer ?
#
loop_
_entity_poly.entity_id
_entity_poly.type
_entity_poly.pdbx_seq_one_letter_code
_entity_poly.pdbx_strand_id
1 'polypeptide(L)'
;MTVGFVCGAFDLVHTGHLLMFEECKEFCDYLIVGLCVNPNTMQVEKNKPIESIFERFFRLRSCKFIDEIFVYENREDVEAIMGFLYGKYGKNLIRFMDENYKGRDNLVELNLPIKVHFTSRKHNYSRSNLRKRLKNDV
;
A
#
# COMPACT_ATOMS: atom_id res chain seq x y z
N MET A 1 -3.36 9.22 18.99
CA MET A 1 -2.45 8.53 18.07
C MET A 1 -3.07 8.50 16.67
N THR A 2 -2.30 8.93 15.68
CA THR A 2 -2.72 8.90 14.29
C THR A 2 -2.30 7.58 13.65
N VAL A 3 -3.23 6.91 13.00
CA VAL A 3 -3.02 5.61 12.38
C VAL A 3 -3.19 5.72 10.87
N GLY A 4 -2.20 5.22 10.14
CA GLY A 4 -2.23 5.23 8.69
C GLY A 4 -2.46 3.82 8.14
N PHE A 5 -3.12 3.75 6.98
CA PHE A 5 -3.38 2.49 6.27
C PHE A 5 -3.07 2.64 4.80
N VAL A 6 -2.24 1.75 4.27
CA VAL A 6 -1.87 1.72 2.86
C VAL A 6 -1.94 0.28 2.34
N CYS A 7 -2.47 0.09 1.14
CA CYS A 7 -2.65 -1.24 0.54
C CYS A 7 -1.81 -1.41 -0.72
N GLY A 8 -1.43 -2.63 -1.01
CA GLY A 8 -0.78 -2.99 -2.25
C GLY A 8 -0.30 -4.42 -2.27
N ALA A 9 0.20 -4.86 -3.41
CA ALA A 9 0.82 -6.17 -3.56
C ALA A 9 2.25 -6.18 -3.03
N PHE A 10 2.93 -5.05 -3.14
CA PHE A 10 4.31 -4.86 -2.66
C PHE A 10 5.25 -5.96 -3.15
N ASP A 11 5.18 -6.21 -4.45
CA ASP A 11 6.02 -7.18 -5.12
C ASP A 11 7.38 -6.54 -5.43
N LEU A 12 8.47 -7.25 -5.15
CA LEU A 12 9.82 -6.75 -5.40
C LEU A 12 10.03 -5.36 -4.79
N VAL A 13 9.82 -5.25 -3.48
CA VAL A 13 9.95 -3.97 -2.77
C VAL A 13 11.29 -3.31 -3.10
N HIS A 14 11.21 -2.07 -3.56
CA HIS A 14 12.35 -1.26 -3.98
C HIS A 14 12.37 0.08 -3.25
N THR A 15 13.38 0.89 -3.57
CA THR A 15 13.55 2.20 -2.93
C THR A 15 12.31 3.08 -3.00
N GLY A 16 11.59 3.04 -4.14
CA GLY A 16 10.34 3.80 -4.28
C GLY A 16 9.28 3.42 -3.25
N HIS A 17 9.12 2.14 -2.97
CA HIS A 17 8.22 1.67 -1.92
C HIS A 17 8.66 2.17 -0.54
N LEU A 18 9.96 2.09 -0.25
CA LEU A 18 10.49 2.52 1.04
C LEU A 18 10.32 4.03 1.26
N LEU A 19 10.53 4.82 0.21
CA LEU A 19 10.30 6.27 0.27
C LEU A 19 8.82 6.58 0.52
N MET A 20 7.92 5.81 -0.08
CA MET A 20 6.48 5.95 0.14
C MET A 20 6.12 5.63 1.59
N PHE A 21 6.67 4.55 2.16
CA PHE A 21 6.43 4.22 3.58
C PHE A 21 6.99 5.30 4.50
N GLU A 22 8.15 5.85 4.17
CA GLU A 22 8.73 6.96 4.93
C GLU A 22 7.80 8.18 4.90
N GLU A 23 7.28 8.53 3.73
CA GLU A 23 6.31 9.62 3.59
C GLU A 23 5.08 9.38 4.46
N CYS A 24 4.52 8.16 4.40
CA CYS A 24 3.37 7.80 5.23
C CYS A 24 3.65 8.03 6.72
N LYS A 25 4.85 7.66 7.17
CA LYS A 25 5.24 7.79 8.58
C LYS A 25 5.39 9.25 9.03
N GLU A 26 5.56 10.17 8.11
CA GLU A 26 5.57 11.59 8.43
C GLU A 26 4.19 12.10 8.85
N PHE A 27 3.12 11.41 8.42
CA PHE A 27 1.74 11.83 8.66
C PHE A 27 1.02 10.97 9.70
N CYS A 28 1.64 9.90 10.19
CA CYS A 28 1.01 9.03 11.18
C CYS A 28 2.02 8.48 12.17
N ASP A 29 1.52 8.10 13.35
CA ASP A 29 2.35 7.50 14.40
C ASP A 29 2.49 5.99 14.23
N TYR A 30 1.49 5.37 13.62
CA TYR A 30 1.38 3.92 13.50
C TYR A 30 0.93 3.60 12.08
N LEU A 31 1.75 2.86 11.33
CA LEU A 31 1.46 2.54 9.93
C LEU A 31 1.07 1.08 9.77
N ILE A 32 -0.12 0.86 9.25
CA ILE A 32 -0.67 -0.46 8.94
C ILE A 32 -0.63 -0.65 7.43
N VAL A 33 -0.12 -1.79 6.99
CA VAL A 33 -0.05 -2.14 5.57
C VAL A 33 -1.02 -3.28 5.29
N GLY A 34 -1.85 -3.10 4.27
CA GLY A 34 -2.67 -4.16 3.70
C GLY A 34 -1.91 -4.82 2.56
N LEU A 35 -1.61 -6.11 2.69
CA LEU A 35 -0.86 -6.87 1.71
C LEU A 35 -1.80 -7.74 0.88
N CYS A 36 -1.91 -7.42 -0.41
CA CYS A 36 -2.76 -8.14 -1.34
C CYS A 36 -2.12 -9.46 -1.77
N VAL A 37 -2.86 -10.56 -1.63
CA VAL A 37 -2.36 -11.88 -2.05
C VAL A 37 -2.10 -11.90 -3.55
N ASN A 38 -3.11 -11.50 -4.35
CA ASN A 38 -2.99 -11.46 -5.81
C ASN A 38 -3.86 -10.35 -6.39
N PRO A 39 -3.27 -9.20 -6.78
CA PRO A 39 -4.04 -8.08 -7.33
C PRO A 39 -4.76 -8.42 -8.64
N ASN A 40 -4.34 -9.47 -9.35
CA ASN A 40 -5.00 -9.90 -10.59
C ASN A 40 -6.44 -10.35 -10.35
N THR A 41 -6.76 -10.83 -9.15
CA THR A 41 -8.12 -11.24 -8.80
C THR A 41 -9.06 -10.03 -8.64
N MET A 42 -8.50 -8.85 -8.37
CA MET A 42 -9.27 -7.61 -8.17
C MET A 42 -9.28 -6.72 -9.42
N GLN A 43 -8.17 -6.69 -10.14
CA GLN A 43 -7.99 -5.90 -11.36
C GLN A 43 -7.26 -6.78 -12.38
N VAL A 44 -7.99 -7.20 -13.41
CA VAL A 44 -7.49 -8.15 -14.43
C VAL A 44 -6.23 -7.66 -15.13
N GLU A 45 -6.10 -6.35 -15.29
CA GLU A 45 -4.93 -5.73 -15.93
C GLU A 45 -3.65 -5.80 -15.10
N LYS A 46 -3.75 -6.15 -13.81
CA LYS A 46 -2.57 -6.29 -12.98
C LYS A 46 -1.97 -7.68 -13.09
N ASN A 47 -0.66 -7.75 -13.14
CA ASN A 47 0.09 -9.01 -13.20
C ASN A 47 0.09 -9.70 -11.84
N LYS A 48 0.23 -11.04 -11.88
CA LYS A 48 0.50 -11.79 -10.67
C LYS A 48 1.84 -11.35 -10.07
N PRO A 49 1.97 -11.32 -8.74
CA PRO A 49 3.25 -11.07 -8.12
C PRO A 49 4.29 -12.13 -8.49
N ILE A 50 5.52 -11.70 -8.64
CA ILE A 50 6.66 -12.59 -8.87
C ILE A 50 7.01 -13.30 -7.56
N GLU A 51 7.01 -12.56 -6.46
CA GLU A 51 7.32 -13.11 -5.14
C GLU A 51 6.08 -13.75 -4.51
N SER A 52 6.31 -14.82 -3.74
CA SER A 52 5.26 -15.46 -2.95
C SER A 52 4.72 -14.50 -1.89
N ILE A 53 3.55 -14.82 -1.34
CA ILE A 53 2.97 -14.03 -0.25
C ILE A 53 3.91 -14.03 0.97
N PHE A 54 4.58 -15.16 1.26
CA PHE A 54 5.52 -15.25 2.38
C PHE A 54 6.72 -14.33 2.17
N GLU A 55 7.30 -14.31 0.98
CA GLU A 55 8.43 -13.44 0.66
C GLU A 55 8.05 -11.97 0.82
N ARG A 56 6.89 -11.59 0.31
CA ARG A 56 6.41 -10.21 0.39
C ARG A 56 6.09 -9.80 1.83
N PHE A 57 5.43 -10.69 2.57
CA PHE A 57 5.11 -10.46 3.98
C PHE A 57 6.38 -10.29 4.82
N PHE A 58 7.33 -11.21 4.66
CA PHE A 58 8.57 -11.19 5.44
C PHE A 58 9.37 -9.90 5.18
N ARG A 59 9.42 -9.49 3.91
CA ARG A 59 10.12 -8.26 3.52
C ARG A 59 9.48 -7.02 4.16
N LEU A 60 8.17 -6.93 4.10
CA LEU A 60 7.43 -5.82 4.73
C LEU A 60 7.61 -5.81 6.25
N ARG A 61 7.56 -6.99 6.87
CA ARG A 61 7.73 -7.12 8.31
C ARG A 61 9.10 -6.59 8.78
N SER A 62 10.09 -6.67 7.91
CA SER A 62 11.45 -6.22 8.20
C SER A 62 11.66 -4.73 7.97
N CYS A 63 10.68 -4.04 7.42
CA CYS A 63 10.75 -2.60 7.17
C CYS A 63 10.47 -1.81 8.45
N LYS A 64 11.39 -0.91 8.80
CA LYS A 64 11.29 -0.14 10.04
C LYS A 64 10.11 0.83 10.09
N PHE A 65 9.55 1.18 8.93
CA PHE A 65 8.43 2.14 8.86
C PHE A 65 7.08 1.47 9.10
N ILE A 66 7.00 0.16 9.01
CA ILE A 66 5.74 -0.58 9.06
C ILE A 66 5.54 -1.18 10.46
N ASP A 67 4.38 -0.90 11.06
CA ASP A 67 4.07 -1.35 12.41
C ASP A 67 3.18 -2.60 12.43
N GLU A 68 2.32 -2.78 11.41
CA GLU A 68 1.38 -3.89 11.38
C GLU A 68 1.02 -4.24 9.93
N ILE A 69 0.73 -5.51 9.67
CA ILE A 69 0.38 -6.00 8.34
C ILE A 69 -0.90 -6.82 8.43
N PHE A 70 -1.89 -6.48 7.58
CA PHE A 70 -3.06 -7.31 7.31
C PHE A 70 -2.93 -7.89 5.91
N VAL A 71 -3.19 -9.18 5.77
CA VAL A 71 -3.23 -9.84 4.46
C VAL A 71 -4.68 -9.88 3.98
N TYR A 72 -4.92 -9.56 2.72
CA TYR A 72 -6.26 -9.58 2.15
C TYR A 72 -6.25 -10.18 0.74
N GLU A 73 -7.37 -10.74 0.32
CA GLU A 73 -7.51 -11.39 -0.97
C GLU A 73 -8.39 -10.61 -1.95
N ASN A 74 -9.40 -9.89 -1.44
CA ASN A 74 -10.40 -9.26 -2.28
C ASN A 74 -10.83 -7.90 -1.71
N ARG A 75 -11.71 -7.24 -2.47
CA ARG A 75 -12.19 -5.90 -2.12
C ARG A 75 -13.02 -5.92 -0.83
N GLU A 76 -13.80 -6.96 -0.63
CA GLU A 76 -14.63 -7.12 0.56
C GLU A 76 -13.77 -7.18 1.82
N ASP A 77 -12.60 -7.81 1.72
CA ASP A 77 -11.64 -7.84 2.82
C ASP A 77 -11.14 -6.42 3.16
N VAL A 78 -10.84 -5.63 2.14
CA VAL A 78 -10.41 -4.22 2.34
C VAL A 78 -11.51 -3.42 3.01
N GLU A 79 -12.76 -3.60 2.57
CA GLU A 79 -13.91 -2.94 3.18
C GLU A 79 -14.05 -3.31 4.66
N ALA A 80 -13.88 -4.59 4.98
CA ALA A 80 -13.96 -5.08 6.36
C ALA A 80 -12.83 -4.49 7.21
N ILE A 81 -11.61 -4.47 6.68
CA ILE A 81 -10.45 -3.89 7.38
C ILE A 81 -10.68 -2.40 7.64
N MET A 82 -11.11 -1.67 6.63
CA MET A 82 -11.36 -0.23 6.74
C MET A 82 -12.47 0.06 7.76
N GLY A 83 -13.54 -0.72 7.73
CA GLY A 83 -14.62 -0.59 8.70
C GLY A 83 -14.14 -0.85 10.13
N PHE A 84 -13.34 -1.88 10.32
CA PHE A 84 -12.75 -2.21 11.62
C PHE A 84 -11.83 -1.08 12.11
N LEU A 85 -10.95 -0.62 11.25
CA LEU A 85 -10.00 0.45 11.61
C LEU A 85 -10.72 1.76 11.90
N TYR A 86 -11.73 2.10 11.11
CA TYR A 86 -12.52 3.29 11.36
C TYR A 86 -13.29 3.20 12.68
N GLY A 87 -13.86 2.04 12.99
CA GLY A 87 -14.54 1.82 14.26
C GLY A 87 -13.61 1.99 15.46
N LYS A 88 -12.34 1.62 15.30
CA LYS A 88 -11.35 1.69 16.37
C LYS A 88 -10.70 3.07 16.51
N TYR A 89 -10.39 3.73 15.39
CA TYR A 89 -9.58 4.96 15.38
C TYR A 89 -10.36 6.21 14.97
N GLY A 90 -11.53 6.04 14.35
CA GLY A 90 -12.36 7.16 13.92
C GLY A 90 -11.62 8.13 13.02
N LYS A 91 -11.73 9.42 13.33
CA LYS A 91 -11.11 10.50 12.56
C LYS A 91 -9.58 10.51 12.64
N ASN A 92 -8.99 9.70 13.51
CA ASN A 92 -7.53 9.57 13.60
C ASN A 92 -6.96 8.60 12.57
N LEU A 93 -7.81 7.96 11.79
CA LEU A 93 -7.41 7.09 10.69
C LEU A 93 -7.14 7.91 9.44
N ILE A 94 -6.00 7.66 8.80
CA ILE A 94 -5.63 8.26 7.52
C ILE A 94 -5.45 7.14 6.51
N ARG A 95 -6.11 7.25 5.35
CA ARG A 95 -5.91 6.34 4.23
C ARG A 95 -4.85 6.93 3.30
N PHE A 96 -3.78 6.19 3.07
CA PHE A 96 -2.75 6.57 2.10
C PHE A 96 -3.01 5.86 0.78
N MET A 97 -2.91 6.60 -0.30
CA MET A 97 -3.10 6.09 -1.66
C MET A 97 -2.06 6.69 -2.58
N ASP A 98 -1.71 5.97 -3.64
CA ASP A 98 -0.88 6.51 -4.70
C ASP A 98 -1.63 7.65 -5.41
N GLU A 99 -0.91 8.69 -5.83
CA GLU A 99 -1.52 9.83 -6.51
C GLU A 99 -2.27 9.46 -7.79
N ASN A 100 -1.95 8.31 -8.41
CA ASN A 100 -2.64 7.80 -9.59
C ASN A 100 -4.10 7.42 -9.31
N TYR A 101 -4.47 7.26 -8.04
CA TYR A 101 -5.85 6.94 -7.65
C TYR A 101 -6.71 8.20 -7.43
N LYS A 102 -6.11 9.38 -7.53
CA LYS A 102 -6.83 10.63 -7.36
C LYS A 102 -7.94 10.76 -8.41
N GLY A 103 -9.15 11.06 -7.96
CA GLY A 103 -10.31 11.22 -8.84
C GLY A 103 -11.04 9.93 -9.20
N ARG A 104 -10.67 8.79 -8.63
CA ARG A 104 -11.41 7.54 -8.85
C ARG A 104 -12.60 7.46 -7.89
N ASP A 105 -13.78 7.24 -8.44
CA ASP A 105 -15.05 7.30 -7.70
C ASP A 105 -15.43 6.00 -6.98
N ASN A 106 -14.79 4.88 -7.31
CA ASN A 106 -15.16 3.56 -6.79
C ASN A 106 -14.30 3.10 -5.62
N LEU A 107 -13.67 4.02 -4.93
CA LEU A 107 -12.83 3.70 -3.78
C LEU A 107 -13.67 3.54 -2.52
N VAL A 108 -13.37 2.53 -1.73
CA VAL A 108 -14.06 2.23 -0.46
C VAL A 108 -14.02 3.43 0.48
N GLU A 109 -12.89 4.15 0.48
CA GLU A 109 -12.63 5.28 1.38
C GLU A 109 -13.57 6.45 1.16
N LEU A 110 -14.18 6.56 -0.04
CA LEU A 110 -15.12 7.64 -0.34
C LEU A 110 -16.41 7.53 0.48
N ASN A 111 -16.70 6.36 1.04
CA ASN A 111 -17.89 6.11 1.85
C ASN A 111 -17.64 6.29 3.35
N LEU A 112 -16.41 6.65 3.73
CA LEU A 112 -16.04 6.86 5.13
C LEU A 112 -15.54 8.29 5.33
N PRO A 113 -15.91 8.95 6.44
CA PRO A 113 -15.47 10.32 6.70
C PRO A 113 -14.05 10.35 7.28
N ILE A 114 -13.08 9.87 6.51
CA ILE A 114 -11.67 9.80 6.90
C ILE A 114 -10.83 10.65 5.96
N LYS A 115 -9.68 11.07 6.46
CA LYS A 115 -8.71 11.79 5.66
C LYS A 115 -8.02 10.83 4.69
N VAL A 116 -7.89 11.26 3.45
CA VAL A 116 -7.12 10.54 2.42
C VAL A 116 -5.92 11.38 2.06
N HIS A 117 -4.73 10.80 2.12
CA HIS A 117 -3.49 11.44 1.71
C HIS A 117 -2.93 10.70 0.50
N PHE A 118 -2.69 11.43 -0.58
CA PHE A 118 -2.10 10.85 -1.80
C PHE A 118 -0.59 10.98 -1.73
N THR A 119 0.09 9.83 -1.78
CA THR A 119 1.54 9.80 -1.71
C THR A 119 2.16 10.30 -3.00
N SER A 120 3.28 10.99 -2.87
CA SER A 120 3.99 11.62 -3.98
C SER A 120 4.89 10.63 -4.70
N ARG A 121 5.00 10.77 -6.03
CA ARG A 121 5.96 10.04 -6.86
C ARG A 121 7.03 10.97 -7.42
N LYS A 122 7.58 11.81 -6.57
CA LYS A 122 8.61 12.78 -6.97
C LYS A 122 9.94 12.12 -7.34
N HIS A 123 10.12 10.84 -7.00
CA HIS A 123 11.30 10.06 -7.33
C HIS A 123 11.09 9.27 -8.62
N ASN A 124 12.19 8.79 -9.21
CA ASN A 124 12.16 7.96 -10.42
C ASN A 124 12.34 6.46 -10.14
N TYR A 125 12.24 6.06 -8.88
CA TYR A 125 12.41 4.66 -8.51
C TYR A 125 11.14 3.87 -8.78
N SER A 126 11.26 2.81 -9.55
CA SER A 126 10.15 1.92 -9.88
C SER A 126 10.70 0.56 -10.31
N ARG A 127 9.81 -0.45 -10.35
CA ARG A 127 10.15 -1.76 -10.87
C ARG A 127 10.58 -1.69 -12.33
N SER A 128 9.90 -0.88 -13.13
CA SER A 128 10.26 -0.66 -14.53
C SER A 128 11.65 -0.07 -14.68
N ASN A 129 11.99 0.88 -13.83
CA ASN A 129 13.30 1.51 -13.82
C ASN A 129 14.40 0.49 -13.48
N LEU A 130 14.16 -0.37 -12.50
CA LEU A 130 15.08 -1.44 -12.11
C LEU A 130 15.30 -2.42 -13.28
N ARG A 131 14.24 -2.80 -13.97
CA ARG A 131 14.34 -3.67 -15.14
C ARG A 131 15.20 -3.07 -16.24
N LYS A 132 15.04 -1.77 -16.48
CA LYS A 132 15.87 -1.06 -17.47
C LYS A 132 17.33 -1.09 -17.09
N ARG A 133 17.65 -0.86 -15.81
CA ARG A 133 19.03 -0.92 -15.34
C ARG A 133 19.65 -2.30 -15.50
N LEU A 134 18.89 -3.35 -15.21
CA LEU A 134 19.34 -4.73 -15.39
C LEU A 134 19.64 -5.05 -16.86
N LYS A 135 18.80 -4.57 -17.77
CA LYS A 135 19.02 -4.77 -19.20
C LYS A 135 20.27 -4.07 -19.71
N ASN A 136 20.61 -2.92 -19.16
CA ASN A 136 21.76 -2.13 -19.57
C ASN A 136 23.09 -2.68 -19.04
N ASP A 137 23.04 -3.49 -17.99
CA ASP A 137 24.23 -4.09 -17.36
C ASP A 137 24.64 -5.43 -17.99
N VAL A 138 23.88 -5.92 -18.97
CA VAL A 138 24.17 -7.21 -19.61
C VAL A 138 24.92 -7.03 -20.93
#